data_c2fcf2d91ac902c685f1952d79a23fa6
#
_entry.id   c2fcf2d91ac902c685f1952d79a23fa6
#
_cell.length_a   1.000
_cell.length_b   1.000
_cell.length_c   1.000
_cell.angle_alpha   90.00
_cell.angle_beta   90.00
_cell.angle_gamma   90.00
#
_symmetry.space_group_name_H-M   'P 1'
#
loop_
_entity.id
_entity.type
_entity.pdbx_description
1 polymer ?
#
loop_
_entity_poly.entity_id
_entity_poly.type
_entity_poly.pdbx_seq_one_letter_code
_entity_poly.pdbx_strand_id
1 'polypeptide(L)'
;YDLRKAEERAHILEGLLIAQDNIDEVIHIIRAAYDDAKERLMSRFGLSDVQAQCILDMRLKALQGLERDKLMNEYKELEERIAYFKRLLGDMDMVRGVLKDELVEMRDKYGDDRITEIQDVEDEIDIEDLIEEEQCVYTMTQNGYIKRTPATEYSAQKRGGKGVKAMTTREEDVVTSVFTASTHDYILFFTNTGRVHRKKGYLIPEAGRAAKGTNIVNVLPLEAGERVTAGLSVREFDEDSYLVMITRMGTVKRLQLSSLNTARKAGIRALTLDEG
;
A
#
# COMPACT_ATOMS: atom_id res chain seq x y z
N TYR A 1 -31.56 9.74 -1.61
CA TYR A 1 -32.03 10.81 -2.49
C TYR A 1 -33.29 10.37 -3.22
N ASP A 2 -33.26 9.24 -3.96
CA ASP A 2 -34.39 8.76 -4.79
C ASP A 2 -35.61 8.38 -3.98
N LEU A 3 -35.45 7.74 -2.82
CA LEU A 3 -36.56 7.46 -1.90
C LEU A 3 -37.28 8.75 -1.50
N ARG A 4 -36.54 9.77 -1.07
CA ARG A 4 -37.13 11.05 -0.66
C ARG A 4 -37.89 11.74 -1.79
N LYS A 5 -37.32 11.76 -3.00
CA LYS A 5 -38.01 12.30 -4.19
C LYS A 5 -39.26 11.55 -4.54
N ALA A 6 -39.24 10.20 -4.42
CA ALA A 6 -40.42 9.39 -4.67
C ALA A 6 -41.52 9.65 -3.62
N GLU A 7 -41.17 9.78 -2.35
CA GLU A 7 -42.08 10.10 -1.27
C GLU A 7 -42.68 11.52 -1.42
N GLU A 8 -41.85 12.53 -1.75
CA GLU A 8 -42.31 13.88 -2.02
C GLU A 8 -43.29 13.92 -3.20
N ARG A 9 -43.02 13.19 -4.26
CA ARG A 9 -43.92 13.12 -5.43
C ARG A 9 -45.19 12.36 -5.13
N ALA A 10 -45.11 11.22 -4.44
CA ALA A 10 -46.29 10.45 -4.03
C ALA A 10 -47.20 11.26 -3.12
N HIS A 11 -46.64 12.02 -2.18
CA HIS A 11 -47.40 12.93 -1.32
C HIS A 11 -48.22 13.98 -2.11
N ILE A 12 -47.62 14.57 -3.14
CA ILE A 12 -48.32 15.52 -4.00
C ILE A 12 -49.46 14.82 -4.77
N LEU A 13 -49.20 13.63 -5.34
CA LEU A 13 -50.18 12.88 -6.09
C LEU A 13 -51.39 12.46 -5.23
N GLU A 14 -51.13 12.07 -3.97
CA GLU A 14 -52.18 11.76 -3.00
C GLU A 14 -53.15 12.94 -2.81
N GLY A 15 -52.62 14.14 -2.61
CA GLY A 15 -53.42 15.35 -2.53
C GLY A 15 -54.23 15.64 -3.79
N LEU A 16 -53.64 15.43 -4.96
CA LEU A 16 -54.33 15.63 -6.25
C LEU A 16 -55.42 14.60 -6.47
N LEU A 17 -55.26 13.35 -6.06
CA LEU A 17 -56.28 12.30 -6.11
C LEU A 17 -57.47 12.62 -5.19
N ILE A 18 -57.18 13.08 -3.95
CA ILE A 18 -58.22 13.53 -3.01
C ILE A 18 -59.05 14.68 -3.64
N ALA A 19 -58.37 15.63 -4.28
CA ALA A 19 -59.04 16.75 -4.94
C ALA A 19 -59.90 16.31 -6.13
N GLN A 20 -59.44 15.34 -6.92
CA GLN A 20 -60.21 14.79 -8.05
C GLN A 20 -61.44 13.99 -7.61
N ASP A 21 -61.32 13.23 -6.52
CA ASP A 21 -62.44 12.48 -5.97
C ASP A 21 -63.54 13.40 -5.40
N ASN A 22 -63.18 14.63 -5.02
CA ASN A 22 -64.06 15.62 -4.43
C ASN A 22 -64.14 16.92 -5.25
N ILE A 23 -64.06 16.81 -6.58
CA ILE A 23 -63.82 17.96 -7.47
C ILE A 23 -64.89 19.06 -7.35
N ASP A 24 -66.15 18.71 -7.22
CA ASP A 24 -67.24 19.67 -7.09
C ASP A 24 -67.12 20.49 -5.80
N GLU A 25 -66.78 19.86 -4.69
CA GLU A 25 -66.53 20.52 -3.41
C GLU A 25 -65.29 21.43 -3.45
N VAL A 26 -64.20 20.94 -4.06
CA VAL A 26 -62.98 21.73 -4.27
C VAL A 26 -63.27 22.99 -5.07
N ILE A 27 -63.98 22.88 -6.20
CA ILE A 27 -64.40 24.02 -7.02
C ILE A 27 -65.28 24.97 -6.22
N HIS A 28 -66.22 24.48 -5.46
CA HIS A 28 -67.11 25.30 -4.62
C HIS A 28 -66.30 26.09 -3.57
N ILE A 29 -65.33 25.43 -2.88
CA ILE A 29 -64.49 26.11 -1.88
C ILE A 29 -63.64 27.20 -2.54
N ILE A 30 -63.00 26.93 -3.68
CA ILE A 30 -62.18 27.90 -4.38
C ILE A 30 -63.00 29.11 -4.85
N ARG A 31 -64.20 28.87 -5.34
CA ARG A 31 -65.09 29.95 -5.80
C ARG A 31 -65.68 30.79 -4.69
N ALA A 32 -65.93 30.18 -3.51
CA ALA A 32 -66.46 30.87 -2.34
C ALA A 32 -65.40 31.58 -1.49
N ALA A 33 -64.15 31.29 -1.71
CA ALA A 33 -63.04 31.89 -1.00
C ALA A 33 -62.69 33.26 -1.58
N TYR A 34 -62.36 34.22 -0.73
CA TYR A 34 -61.88 35.53 -1.14
C TYR A 34 -60.35 35.59 -1.27
N ASP A 35 -59.62 35.07 -0.25
CA ASP A 35 -58.17 34.97 -0.22
C ASP A 35 -57.68 33.76 0.62
N ASP A 36 -58.61 33.02 1.20
CA ASP A 36 -58.40 31.96 2.18
C ASP A 36 -58.66 30.52 1.60
N ALA A 37 -58.60 30.38 0.26
CA ALA A 37 -58.90 29.12 -0.40
C ALA A 37 -57.94 27.98 0.03
N LYS A 38 -56.69 28.29 0.25
CA LYS A 38 -55.65 27.33 0.65
C LYS A 38 -55.93 26.75 2.03
N GLU A 39 -56.20 27.62 3.01
CA GLU A 39 -56.49 27.24 4.40
C GLU A 39 -57.79 26.43 4.48
N ARG A 40 -58.79 26.78 3.71
CA ARG A 40 -60.05 26.03 3.64
C ARG A 40 -59.84 24.65 3.06
N LEU A 41 -59.07 24.49 1.99
CA LEU A 41 -58.77 23.18 1.41
C LEU A 41 -57.97 22.32 2.38
N MET A 42 -56.99 22.88 3.04
CA MET A 42 -56.18 22.19 4.06
C MET A 42 -57.05 21.72 5.22
N SER A 43 -57.88 22.59 5.77
CA SER A 43 -58.79 22.28 6.89
C SER A 43 -59.84 21.24 6.52
N ARG A 44 -60.42 21.32 5.31
CA ARG A 44 -61.52 20.47 4.88
C ARG A 44 -61.07 19.05 4.53
N PHE A 45 -59.95 18.90 3.84
CA PHE A 45 -59.44 17.61 3.32
C PHE A 45 -58.22 17.08 4.06
N GLY A 46 -57.71 17.77 5.06
CA GLY A 46 -56.53 17.38 5.81
C GLY A 46 -55.22 17.45 4.97
N LEU A 47 -55.21 18.34 3.97
CA LEU A 47 -54.09 18.48 3.03
C LEU A 47 -52.94 19.25 3.65
N SER A 48 -51.73 18.91 3.22
CA SER A 48 -50.54 19.72 3.52
C SER A 48 -50.52 21.01 2.71
N ASP A 49 -49.71 21.98 3.17
CA ASP A 49 -49.50 23.25 2.49
C ASP A 49 -49.10 23.07 1.01
N VAL A 50 -48.19 22.13 0.73
CA VAL A 50 -47.71 21.81 -0.62
C VAL A 50 -48.81 21.19 -1.47
N GLN A 51 -49.60 20.25 -0.90
CA GLN A 51 -50.74 19.62 -1.61
C GLN A 51 -51.80 20.66 -1.97
N ALA A 52 -52.19 21.50 -1.02
CA ALA A 52 -53.19 22.53 -1.25
C ALA A 52 -52.76 23.54 -2.31
N GLN A 53 -51.47 23.94 -2.31
CA GLN A 53 -50.89 24.80 -3.33
C GLN A 53 -50.93 24.16 -4.72
N CYS A 54 -50.52 22.86 -4.83
CA CYS A 54 -50.58 22.13 -6.10
C CYS A 54 -52.01 22.01 -6.66
N ILE A 55 -53.01 21.90 -5.78
CA ILE A 55 -54.43 21.87 -6.20
C ILE A 55 -54.88 23.23 -6.75
N LEU A 56 -54.48 24.33 -6.11
CA LEU A 56 -54.79 25.70 -6.59
C LEU A 56 -54.13 26.01 -7.93
N ASP A 57 -52.93 25.49 -8.16
CA ASP A 57 -52.15 25.65 -9.39
C ASP A 57 -52.60 24.71 -10.51
N MET A 58 -53.57 23.80 -10.23
CA MET A 58 -54.02 22.80 -11.19
C MET A 58 -54.79 23.45 -12.35
N ARG A 59 -54.44 23.04 -13.56
CA ARG A 59 -55.17 23.48 -14.79
C ARG A 59 -56.52 22.74 -14.90
N LEU A 60 -57.53 23.41 -15.38
CA LEU A 60 -58.87 22.83 -15.59
C LEU A 60 -58.85 21.56 -16.47
N LYS A 61 -57.90 21.44 -17.39
CA LYS A 61 -57.70 20.24 -18.20
C LYS A 61 -57.37 19.00 -17.37
N ALA A 62 -56.67 19.14 -16.23
CA ALA A 62 -56.28 18.07 -15.35
C ALA A 62 -57.47 17.42 -14.61
N LEU A 63 -58.64 18.03 -14.69
CA LEU A 63 -59.90 17.52 -14.09
C LEU A 63 -60.61 16.47 -14.95
N GLN A 64 -60.07 16.14 -16.12
CA GLN A 64 -60.67 15.10 -16.99
C GLN A 64 -60.41 13.70 -16.42
N GLY A 65 -61.36 12.77 -16.57
CA GLY A 65 -61.27 11.42 -16.05
C GLY A 65 -60.03 10.63 -16.54
N LEU A 66 -59.61 10.88 -17.77
CA LEU A 66 -58.40 10.26 -18.34
C LEU A 66 -57.11 10.67 -17.61
N GLU A 67 -57.04 11.87 -17.08
CA GLU A 67 -55.90 12.33 -16.27
C GLU A 67 -55.89 11.69 -14.88
N ARG A 68 -57.07 11.41 -14.31
CA ARG A 68 -57.21 10.67 -13.04
C ARG A 68 -56.55 9.30 -13.10
N ASP A 69 -56.83 8.55 -14.19
CA ASP A 69 -56.23 7.21 -14.36
C ASP A 69 -54.73 7.27 -14.49
N LYS A 70 -54.18 8.29 -15.14
CA LYS A 70 -52.71 8.52 -15.22
C LYS A 70 -52.11 8.81 -13.85
N LEU A 71 -52.72 9.70 -13.07
CA LEU A 71 -52.27 10.03 -11.72
C LEU A 71 -52.32 8.81 -10.80
N MET A 72 -53.36 7.99 -10.91
CA MET A 72 -53.51 6.77 -10.13
C MET A 72 -52.43 5.72 -10.49
N ASN A 73 -52.11 5.57 -11.77
CA ASN A 73 -51.05 4.66 -12.23
C ASN A 73 -49.70 5.17 -11.77
N GLU A 74 -49.40 6.47 -11.93
CA GLU A 74 -48.15 7.09 -11.46
C GLU A 74 -48.02 6.89 -9.93
N TYR A 75 -49.06 7.07 -9.17
CA TYR A 75 -49.08 6.89 -7.73
C TYR A 75 -48.75 5.43 -7.34
N LYS A 76 -49.35 4.45 -8.00
CA LYS A 76 -49.08 3.03 -7.76
C LYS A 76 -47.62 2.66 -8.06
N GLU A 77 -47.09 3.13 -9.18
CA GLU A 77 -45.68 2.92 -9.56
C GLU A 77 -44.73 3.51 -8.52
N LEU A 78 -45.06 4.70 -8.00
CA LEU A 78 -44.28 5.32 -6.93
C LEU A 78 -44.37 4.57 -5.61
N GLU A 79 -45.54 4.06 -5.23
CA GLU A 79 -45.68 3.24 -4.01
C GLU A 79 -44.81 1.96 -4.10
N GLU A 80 -44.81 1.29 -5.25
CA GLU A 80 -43.98 0.11 -5.48
C GLU A 80 -42.49 0.45 -5.38
N ARG A 81 -42.07 1.59 -5.97
CA ARG A 81 -40.68 2.08 -5.87
C ARG A 81 -40.29 2.45 -4.44
N ILE A 82 -41.15 3.13 -3.71
CA ILE A 82 -40.95 3.48 -2.30
C ILE A 82 -40.79 2.22 -1.45
N ALA A 83 -41.67 1.22 -1.66
CA ALA A 83 -41.59 -0.05 -0.97
C ALA A 83 -40.30 -0.80 -1.29
N TYR A 84 -39.85 -0.77 -2.54
CA TYR A 84 -38.56 -1.33 -2.96
C TYR A 84 -37.37 -0.61 -2.28
N PHE A 85 -37.34 0.72 -2.32
CA PHE A 85 -36.26 1.47 -1.70
C PHE A 85 -36.19 1.31 -0.18
N LYS A 86 -37.37 1.23 0.49
CA LYS A 86 -37.40 0.96 1.94
C LYS A 86 -36.87 -0.42 2.28
N ARG A 87 -37.20 -1.45 1.49
CA ARG A 87 -36.60 -2.79 1.65
C ARG A 87 -35.12 -2.79 1.39
N LEU A 88 -34.69 -2.14 0.29
CA LEU A 88 -33.27 -2.05 -0.07
C LEU A 88 -32.43 -1.39 1.04
N LEU A 89 -32.93 -0.29 1.62
CA LEU A 89 -32.24 0.41 2.70
C LEU A 89 -32.24 -0.35 4.04
N GLY A 90 -33.19 -1.26 4.22
CA GLY A 90 -33.29 -2.11 5.41
C GLY A 90 -32.45 -3.40 5.32
N ASP A 91 -31.99 -3.78 4.13
CA ASP A 91 -31.30 -5.06 3.90
C ASP A 91 -29.97 -4.83 3.17
N MET A 92 -28.86 -4.99 3.90
CA MET A 92 -27.50 -4.82 3.35
C MET A 92 -27.15 -5.86 2.29
N ASP A 93 -27.77 -7.03 2.29
CA ASP A 93 -27.49 -8.05 1.27
C ASP A 93 -28.18 -7.69 -0.05
N MET A 94 -29.35 -7.06 0.01
CA MET A 94 -29.98 -6.45 -1.18
C MET A 94 -29.11 -5.32 -1.75
N VAL A 95 -28.55 -4.45 -0.91
CA VAL A 95 -27.64 -3.37 -1.37
C VAL A 95 -26.41 -3.96 -2.07
N ARG A 96 -25.82 -5.00 -1.49
CA ARG A 96 -24.68 -5.70 -2.12
C ARG A 96 -25.05 -6.36 -3.44
N GLY A 97 -26.27 -6.89 -3.54
CA GLY A 97 -26.82 -7.45 -4.77
C GLY A 97 -26.87 -6.40 -5.88
N VAL A 98 -27.51 -5.26 -5.62
CA VAL A 98 -27.60 -4.15 -6.59
C VAL A 98 -26.21 -3.67 -7.00
N LEU A 99 -25.30 -3.46 -6.03
CA LEU A 99 -23.92 -3.04 -6.31
C LEU A 99 -23.18 -4.06 -7.20
N LYS A 100 -23.38 -5.36 -6.95
CA LYS A 100 -22.79 -6.41 -7.76
C LYS A 100 -23.32 -6.38 -9.20
N ASP A 101 -24.63 -6.20 -9.36
CA ASP A 101 -25.28 -6.17 -10.67
C ASP A 101 -24.79 -4.96 -11.49
N GLU A 102 -24.69 -3.78 -10.86
CA GLU A 102 -24.12 -2.58 -11.48
C GLU A 102 -22.66 -2.77 -11.90
N LEU A 103 -21.84 -3.39 -11.03
CA LEU A 103 -20.43 -3.69 -11.36
C LEU A 103 -20.29 -4.71 -12.50
N VAL A 104 -21.19 -5.72 -12.54
CA VAL A 104 -21.23 -6.70 -13.63
C VAL A 104 -21.60 -6.02 -14.94
N GLU A 105 -22.62 -5.15 -14.94
CA GLU A 105 -23.01 -4.38 -16.12
C GLU A 105 -21.84 -3.51 -16.62
N MET A 106 -21.14 -2.83 -15.70
CA MET A 106 -19.98 -2.01 -16.07
C MET A 106 -18.84 -2.85 -16.63
N ARG A 107 -18.57 -4.03 -16.02
CA ARG A 107 -17.59 -4.98 -16.55
C ARG A 107 -17.94 -5.43 -17.96
N ASP A 108 -19.18 -5.82 -18.19
CA ASP A 108 -19.62 -6.41 -19.48
C ASP A 108 -19.65 -5.33 -20.59
N LYS A 109 -19.84 -4.06 -20.22
CA LYS A 109 -19.87 -2.94 -21.16
C LYS A 109 -18.50 -2.35 -21.46
N TYR A 110 -17.60 -2.33 -20.48
CA TYR A 110 -16.31 -1.64 -20.57
C TYR A 110 -15.11 -2.51 -20.23
N GLY A 111 -15.32 -3.79 -19.92
CA GLY A 111 -14.25 -4.73 -19.60
C GLY A 111 -13.43 -5.06 -20.83
N ASP A 112 -12.13 -4.85 -20.75
CA ASP A 112 -11.15 -5.28 -21.73
C ASP A 112 -10.49 -6.58 -21.29
N ASP A 113 -9.94 -7.30 -22.24
CA ASP A 113 -9.09 -8.45 -21.95
C ASP A 113 -7.84 -8.00 -21.19
N ARG A 114 -7.33 -8.88 -20.35
CA ARG A 114 -6.11 -8.61 -19.60
C ARG A 114 -4.94 -8.36 -20.57
N ILE A 115 -4.36 -7.16 -20.51
CA ILE A 115 -3.21 -6.77 -21.35
C ILE A 115 -1.93 -7.50 -20.91
N THR A 116 -1.79 -7.75 -19.59
CA THR A 116 -0.62 -8.44 -19.04
C THR A 116 -0.81 -9.95 -19.12
N GLU A 117 0.06 -10.63 -19.83
CA GLU A 117 0.11 -12.09 -19.89
C GLU A 117 0.60 -12.66 -18.54
N ILE A 118 -0.09 -13.71 -18.05
CA ILE A 118 0.41 -14.48 -16.90
C ILE A 118 1.26 -15.59 -17.48
N GLN A 119 2.56 -15.51 -17.27
CA GLN A 119 3.49 -16.57 -17.63
C GLN A 119 3.90 -17.31 -16.35
N ASP A 120 3.91 -18.63 -16.42
CA ASP A 120 4.56 -19.44 -15.39
C ASP A 120 6.06 -19.21 -15.54
N VAL A 121 6.64 -18.45 -14.62
CA VAL A 121 8.09 -18.25 -14.58
C VAL A 121 8.68 -19.51 -13.97
N GLU A 122 9.32 -20.31 -14.78
CA GLU A 122 10.02 -21.53 -14.32
C GLU A 122 11.30 -21.20 -13.54
N ASP A 123 11.86 -20.00 -13.75
CA ASP A 123 13.06 -19.54 -13.05
C ASP A 123 12.74 -18.31 -12.18
N GLU A 124 12.90 -18.44 -10.87
CA GLU A 124 12.99 -17.28 -9.99
C GLU A 124 14.24 -16.48 -10.40
N ILE A 125 14.04 -15.28 -10.95
CA ILE A 125 15.16 -14.36 -11.23
C ILE A 125 15.78 -14.02 -9.87
N ASP A 126 16.95 -14.55 -9.59
CA ASP A 126 17.70 -14.13 -8.41
C ASP A 126 18.11 -12.65 -8.61
N ILE A 127 17.93 -11.84 -7.56
CA ILE A 127 18.35 -10.43 -7.58
C ILE A 127 19.84 -10.34 -7.95
N GLU A 128 20.62 -11.36 -7.64
CA GLU A 128 22.03 -11.46 -7.95
C GLU A 128 22.30 -11.47 -9.47
N ASP A 129 21.42 -12.10 -10.26
CA ASP A 129 21.54 -12.15 -11.73
C ASP A 129 21.36 -10.78 -12.40
N LEU A 130 20.72 -9.84 -11.70
CA LEU A 130 20.54 -8.46 -12.17
C LEU A 130 21.69 -7.53 -11.79
N ILE A 131 22.63 -8.00 -10.98
CA ILE A 131 23.76 -7.20 -10.47
C ILE A 131 25.03 -7.58 -11.25
N GLU A 132 25.66 -6.58 -11.83
CA GLU A 132 26.93 -6.78 -12.53
C GLU A 132 28.01 -7.30 -11.58
N GLU A 133 28.69 -8.39 -11.98
CA GLU A 133 29.84 -8.90 -11.25
C GLU A 133 31.07 -8.02 -11.51
N GLU A 134 31.49 -7.28 -10.51
CA GLU A 134 32.66 -6.41 -10.57
C GLU A 134 33.56 -6.58 -9.34
N GLN A 135 34.85 -6.30 -9.54
CA GLN A 135 35.81 -6.27 -8.44
C GLN A 135 35.72 -4.95 -7.70
N CYS A 136 35.51 -5.02 -6.39
CA CYS A 136 35.41 -3.86 -5.52
C CYS A 136 36.47 -3.88 -4.41
N VAL A 137 36.86 -2.70 -3.96
CA VAL A 137 37.66 -2.47 -2.76
C VAL A 137 36.71 -2.20 -1.59
N TYR A 138 36.79 -3.03 -0.58
CA TYR A 138 36.05 -2.88 0.68
C TYR A 138 36.96 -2.23 1.71
N THR A 139 36.49 -1.16 2.31
CA THR A 139 37.23 -0.39 3.32
C THR A 139 36.40 -0.32 4.60
N MET A 140 37.01 -0.67 5.72
CA MET A 140 36.35 -0.63 7.04
C MET A 140 37.24 0.15 8.03
N THR A 141 36.58 0.94 8.89
CA THR A 141 37.23 1.72 9.93
C THR A 141 37.01 1.14 11.34
N GLN A 142 37.83 1.58 12.29
CA GLN A 142 37.76 1.18 13.69
C GLN A 142 36.39 1.53 14.32
N ASN A 143 35.79 2.65 13.92
CA ASN A 143 34.48 3.11 14.40
C ASN A 143 33.31 2.46 13.64
N GLY A 144 33.58 1.44 12.79
CA GLY A 144 32.58 0.64 12.12
C GLY A 144 31.97 1.30 10.88
N TYR A 145 32.66 2.22 10.21
CA TYR A 145 32.25 2.67 8.89
C TYR A 145 32.76 1.71 7.82
N ILE A 146 31.87 1.33 6.91
CA ILE A 146 32.18 0.43 5.80
C ILE A 146 31.67 1.00 4.48
N LYS A 147 32.38 0.71 3.42
CA LYS A 147 31.96 0.97 2.04
C LYS A 147 32.56 -0.02 1.07
N ARG A 148 31.97 -0.15 -0.11
CA ARG A 148 32.58 -0.71 -1.29
C ARG A 148 32.83 0.40 -2.31
N THR A 149 33.92 0.26 -3.08
CA THR A 149 34.27 1.17 -4.16
C THR A 149 34.74 0.33 -5.35
N PRO A 150 34.22 0.53 -6.57
CA PRO A 150 34.73 -0.20 -7.74
C PRO A 150 36.23 -0.12 -7.87
N ALA A 151 36.88 -1.24 -8.16
CA ALA A 151 38.36 -1.26 -8.29
C ALA A 151 38.86 -0.35 -9.40
N THR A 152 38.02 -0.05 -10.38
CA THR A 152 38.31 0.86 -11.50
C THR A 152 38.58 2.31 -11.05
N GLU A 153 38.06 2.71 -9.88
CA GLU A 153 38.36 4.04 -9.29
C GLU A 153 39.82 4.17 -8.78
N TYR A 154 40.54 3.05 -8.69
CA TYR A 154 41.90 3.02 -8.22
C TYR A 154 42.88 2.82 -9.42
N SER A 155 43.71 3.80 -9.68
CA SER A 155 44.75 3.69 -10.69
C SER A 155 46.07 3.28 -10.08
N ALA A 156 46.80 2.38 -10.77
CA ALA A 156 48.14 2.01 -10.36
C ALA A 156 49.07 3.23 -10.40
N GLN A 157 49.79 3.48 -9.32
CA GLN A 157 50.75 4.59 -9.24
C GLN A 157 52.19 4.10 -9.58
N LYS A 158 52.84 4.88 -10.41
CA LYS A 158 54.26 4.66 -10.74
C LYS A 158 55.16 5.20 -9.61
N ARG A 159 56.47 4.90 -9.69
CA ARG A 159 57.47 5.43 -8.74
C ARG A 159 57.35 6.95 -8.62
N GLY A 160 57.32 7.47 -7.39
CA GLY A 160 57.15 8.90 -7.11
C GLY A 160 55.71 9.39 -6.98
N GLY A 161 54.70 8.50 -7.06
CA GLY A 161 53.29 8.84 -6.79
C GLY A 161 53.05 9.24 -5.33
N LYS A 162 52.17 10.23 -5.11
CA LYS A 162 51.87 10.77 -3.77
C LYS A 162 50.90 9.90 -2.91
N GLY A 163 50.58 8.69 -3.37
CA GLY A 163 49.57 7.85 -2.75
C GLY A 163 48.14 8.28 -3.09
N VAL A 164 47.18 7.44 -2.76
CA VAL A 164 45.75 7.68 -3.04
C VAL A 164 44.97 7.60 -1.73
N LYS A 165 44.20 8.64 -1.41
CA LYS A 165 43.32 8.63 -0.24
C LYS A 165 42.17 7.68 -0.50
N ALA A 166 42.09 6.61 0.26
CA ALA A 166 41.04 5.58 0.10
C ALA A 166 39.76 5.90 0.82
N MET A 167 39.75 6.75 1.86
CA MET A 167 38.60 7.10 2.65
C MET A 167 38.82 8.39 3.43
N THR A 168 37.79 9.16 3.64
CA THR A 168 37.79 10.26 4.60
C THR A 168 37.27 9.76 5.93
N THR A 169 38.09 9.83 6.97
CA THR A 169 37.72 9.44 8.34
C THR A 169 37.38 10.69 9.18
N ARG A 170 36.68 10.48 10.30
CA ARG A 170 36.57 11.53 11.35
C ARG A 170 37.91 11.68 12.08
N GLU A 171 38.03 12.77 12.84
CA GLU A 171 39.14 13.00 13.73
C GLU A 171 39.47 11.78 14.57
N GLU A 172 39.91 11.02 14.97
CA GLU A 172 40.05 9.83 15.83
C GLU A 172 39.64 8.50 15.20
N ASP A 173 39.23 8.44 13.94
CA ASP A 173 38.87 7.18 13.26
C ASP A 173 39.96 6.76 12.27
N VAL A 174 40.30 5.49 12.26
CA VAL A 174 41.35 4.93 11.40
C VAL A 174 40.85 3.76 10.58
N VAL A 175 41.36 3.61 9.37
CA VAL A 175 41.07 2.45 8.52
C VAL A 175 41.77 1.23 9.12
N THR A 176 41.00 0.20 9.46
CA THR A 176 41.48 -1.05 10.06
C THR A 176 41.57 -2.19 9.07
N SER A 177 40.75 -2.19 8.03
CA SER A 177 40.71 -3.26 7.05
C SER A 177 40.45 -2.72 5.64
N VAL A 178 41.26 -3.21 4.68
CA VAL A 178 41.08 -2.97 3.25
C VAL A 178 41.33 -4.30 2.55
N PHE A 179 40.36 -4.76 1.77
CA PHE A 179 40.45 -5.98 0.99
C PHE A 179 39.67 -5.85 -0.32
N THR A 180 40.00 -6.71 -1.28
CA THR A 180 39.26 -6.78 -2.55
C THR A 180 38.41 -8.02 -2.61
N ALA A 181 37.22 -7.87 -3.16
CA ALA A 181 36.29 -8.98 -3.40
C ALA A 181 35.34 -8.63 -4.54
N SER A 182 34.74 -9.64 -5.19
CA SER A 182 33.67 -9.45 -6.14
C SER A 182 32.39 -8.97 -5.44
N THR A 183 31.55 -8.26 -6.18
CA THR A 183 30.17 -7.93 -5.74
C THR A 183 29.40 -9.21 -5.37
N HIS A 184 29.65 -10.33 -6.04
CA HIS A 184 28.98 -11.61 -5.83
C HIS A 184 29.63 -12.47 -4.73
N ASP A 185 30.81 -12.10 -4.22
CA ASP A 185 31.42 -12.80 -3.10
C ASP A 185 30.63 -12.59 -1.80
N TYR A 186 30.71 -13.57 -0.90
CA TYR A 186 30.25 -13.42 0.48
C TYR A 186 31.32 -12.72 1.31
N ILE A 187 30.89 -11.79 2.15
CA ILE A 187 31.76 -11.16 3.15
C ILE A 187 31.32 -11.66 4.53
N LEU A 188 32.25 -12.28 5.23
CA LEU A 188 32.11 -12.75 6.60
C LEU A 188 32.63 -11.67 7.55
N PHE A 189 31.79 -11.21 8.46
CA PHE A 189 32.12 -10.21 9.46
C PHE A 189 32.20 -10.90 10.84
N PHE A 190 33.39 -10.92 11.42
CA PHE A 190 33.65 -11.47 12.74
C PHE A 190 33.53 -10.38 13.78
N THR A 191 32.88 -10.72 14.92
CA THR A 191 32.61 -9.74 15.97
C THR A 191 33.37 -10.06 17.26
N ASN A 192 33.50 -9.06 18.13
CA ASN A 192 34.09 -9.19 19.46
C ASN A 192 33.33 -10.16 20.39
N THR A 193 32.11 -10.56 20.03
CA THR A 193 31.32 -11.55 20.75
C THR A 193 31.51 -12.99 20.22
N GLY A 194 32.41 -13.16 19.23
CA GLY A 194 32.64 -14.44 18.57
C GLY A 194 31.58 -14.87 17.60
N ARG A 195 30.72 -13.96 17.17
CA ARG A 195 29.72 -14.18 16.11
C ARG A 195 30.29 -13.89 14.73
N VAL A 196 29.69 -14.50 13.72
CA VAL A 196 29.96 -14.25 12.31
C VAL A 196 28.65 -13.88 11.62
N HIS A 197 28.64 -12.74 10.94
CA HIS A 197 27.55 -12.31 10.05
C HIS A 197 28.02 -12.48 8.61
N ARG A 198 27.12 -12.94 7.75
CA ARG A 198 27.38 -13.14 6.31
C ARG A 198 26.54 -12.15 5.48
N LYS A 199 27.18 -11.49 4.53
CA LYS A 199 26.51 -10.64 3.55
C LYS A 199 27.13 -10.83 2.18
N LYS A 200 26.35 -10.70 1.11
CA LYS A 200 26.86 -10.56 -0.26
C LYS A 200 27.53 -9.21 -0.43
N GLY A 201 28.58 -9.17 -1.23
CA GLY A 201 29.37 -7.95 -1.47
C GLY A 201 28.53 -6.80 -2.00
N TYR A 202 27.61 -7.07 -2.92
CA TYR A 202 26.71 -6.05 -3.48
C TYR A 202 25.75 -5.43 -2.46
N LEU A 203 25.50 -6.07 -1.31
CA LEU A 203 24.69 -5.52 -0.23
C LEU A 203 25.43 -4.49 0.64
N ILE A 204 26.74 -4.36 0.46
CA ILE A 204 27.52 -3.30 1.09
C ILE A 204 27.32 -2.01 0.26
N PRO A 205 26.92 -0.90 0.88
CA PRO A 205 26.70 0.35 0.14
C PRO A 205 27.93 0.82 -0.63
N GLU A 206 27.70 1.16 -1.89
CA GLU A 206 28.70 1.75 -2.74
C GLU A 206 28.95 3.20 -2.35
N ALA A 207 30.19 3.62 -2.39
CA ALA A 207 30.56 5.00 -2.14
C ALA A 207 31.86 5.34 -2.85
N GLY A 208 31.94 6.54 -3.38
CA GLY A 208 33.13 7.04 -4.06
C GLY A 208 34.37 6.99 -3.17
N ARG A 209 35.56 7.00 -3.81
CA ARG A 209 36.84 6.77 -3.15
C ARG A 209 37.08 7.63 -1.91
N ALA A 210 36.76 8.91 -1.95
CA ALA A 210 36.96 9.82 -0.82
C ALA A 210 35.85 9.82 0.23
N ALA A 211 34.70 9.14 -0.04
CA ALA A 211 33.55 9.15 0.85
C ALA A 211 33.84 8.38 2.14
N LYS A 212 33.12 8.74 3.21
CA LYS A 212 33.21 8.15 4.54
C LYS A 212 32.59 6.75 4.65
N GLY A 213 31.66 6.39 3.76
CA GLY A 213 30.90 5.16 3.85
C GLY A 213 29.74 5.20 4.86
N THR A 214 29.15 4.03 5.11
CA THR A 214 27.97 3.83 5.97
C THR A 214 28.38 3.12 7.25
N ASN A 215 27.71 3.43 8.36
CA ASN A 215 27.96 2.71 9.60
C ASN A 215 27.46 1.27 9.49
N ILE A 216 28.28 0.32 9.88
CA ILE A 216 28.05 -1.13 9.74
C ILE A 216 26.79 -1.63 10.48
N VAL A 217 26.34 -0.92 11.53
CA VAL A 217 25.08 -1.24 12.22
C VAL A 217 23.85 -1.07 11.33
N ASN A 218 23.94 -0.30 10.23
CA ASN A 218 22.91 -0.19 9.22
C ASN A 218 22.93 -1.33 8.20
N VAL A 219 24.03 -2.09 8.16
CA VAL A 219 24.23 -3.21 7.23
C VAL A 219 24.04 -4.56 7.94
N LEU A 220 24.48 -4.66 9.18
CA LEU A 220 24.42 -5.88 10.00
C LEU A 220 23.55 -5.66 11.23
N PRO A 221 22.73 -6.64 11.64
CA PRO A 221 21.96 -6.60 12.88
C PRO A 221 22.85 -6.91 14.10
N LEU A 222 23.69 -5.94 14.48
CA LEU A 222 24.60 -6.08 15.62
C LEU A 222 23.84 -5.83 16.94
N GLU A 223 24.20 -6.58 17.99
CA GLU A 223 23.69 -6.37 19.33
C GLU A 223 24.39 -5.17 20.01
N ALA A 224 23.81 -4.70 21.12
CA ALA A 224 24.41 -3.59 21.87
C ALA A 224 25.82 -3.97 22.36
N GLY A 225 26.84 -3.15 22.04
CA GLY A 225 28.23 -3.41 22.36
C GLY A 225 28.94 -4.38 21.44
N GLU A 226 28.25 -4.99 20.49
CA GLU A 226 28.87 -5.84 19.46
C GLU A 226 29.58 -4.98 18.41
N ARG A 227 30.81 -5.31 18.06
CA ARG A 227 31.65 -4.60 17.09
C ARG A 227 32.33 -5.59 16.16
N VAL A 228 32.42 -5.24 14.89
CA VAL A 228 33.16 -6.04 13.91
C VAL A 228 34.67 -5.85 14.13
N THR A 229 35.38 -6.96 14.22
CA THR A 229 36.83 -7.02 14.45
C THR A 229 37.61 -7.42 13.20
N ALA A 230 36.99 -8.18 12.30
CA ALA A 230 37.62 -8.63 11.06
C ALA A 230 36.58 -8.85 9.97
N GLY A 231 36.98 -8.68 8.72
CA GLY A 231 36.21 -9.00 7.52
C GLY A 231 37.01 -9.94 6.62
N LEU A 232 36.36 -10.95 6.06
CA LEU A 232 36.93 -11.91 5.14
C LEU A 232 36.00 -12.14 3.96
N SER A 233 36.51 -12.09 2.74
CA SER A 233 35.75 -12.46 1.55
C SER A 233 35.86 -13.96 1.27
N VAL A 234 34.74 -14.56 0.86
CA VAL A 234 34.61 -15.96 0.50
C VAL A 234 33.76 -16.07 -0.74
N ARG A 235 34.25 -16.72 -1.78
CA ARG A 235 33.50 -16.94 -3.00
C ARG A 235 32.50 -18.08 -2.87
N GLU A 236 32.98 -19.20 -2.35
CA GLU A 236 32.21 -20.45 -2.19
C GLU A 236 32.45 -21.07 -0.81
N PHE A 237 31.43 -21.75 -0.30
CA PHE A 237 31.52 -22.46 0.99
C PHE A 237 31.77 -23.94 0.75
N ASP A 238 32.99 -24.27 0.31
CA ASP A 238 33.37 -25.65 0.07
C ASP A 238 33.61 -26.44 1.37
N GLU A 239 33.64 -27.77 1.27
CA GLU A 239 33.83 -28.67 2.41
C GLU A 239 35.29 -28.92 2.75
N ASP A 240 36.22 -28.61 1.84
CA ASP A 240 37.63 -28.89 1.99
C ASP A 240 38.39 -27.70 2.60
N SER A 241 37.80 -26.51 2.57
CA SER A 241 38.40 -25.29 3.13
C SER A 241 38.04 -25.09 4.61
N TYR A 242 39.00 -24.60 5.33
CA TYR A 242 38.89 -24.37 6.77
C TYR A 242 39.28 -22.95 7.13
N LEU A 243 38.51 -22.37 8.05
CA LEU A 243 38.87 -21.12 8.71
C LEU A 243 39.60 -21.40 10.02
N VAL A 244 40.77 -20.82 10.18
CA VAL A 244 41.54 -20.85 11.43
C VAL A 244 41.38 -19.51 12.13
N MET A 245 40.92 -19.55 13.36
CA MET A 245 40.74 -18.37 14.21
C MET A 245 41.66 -18.49 15.41
N ILE A 246 42.31 -17.38 15.75
CA ILE A 246 43.25 -17.30 16.89
C ILE A 246 42.78 -16.11 17.76
N THR A 247 42.55 -16.37 19.03
CA THR A 247 42.21 -15.31 19.99
C THR A 247 43.47 -14.62 20.53
N ARG A 248 43.31 -13.44 21.11
CA ARG A 248 44.42 -12.72 21.77
C ARG A 248 45.10 -13.55 22.88
N MET A 249 44.32 -14.41 23.54
CA MET A 249 44.83 -15.29 24.60
C MET A 249 45.46 -16.60 24.08
N GLY A 250 45.61 -16.75 22.76
CA GLY A 250 46.25 -17.89 22.14
C GLY A 250 45.36 -19.11 21.91
N THR A 251 44.07 -19.03 22.18
CA THR A 251 43.13 -20.12 21.85
C THR A 251 42.96 -20.19 20.34
N VAL A 252 43.19 -21.38 19.78
CA VAL A 252 43.07 -21.65 18.34
C VAL A 252 41.87 -22.53 18.06
N LYS A 253 41.09 -22.19 17.06
CA LYS A 253 39.98 -23.02 16.56
C LYS A 253 40.05 -23.13 15.03
N ARG A 254 39.92 -24.34 14.53
CA ARG A 254 39.72 -24.65 13.11
C ARG A 254 38.23 -24.99 12.89
N LEU A 255 37.60 -24.33 11.94
CA LEU A 255 36.21 -24.51 11.58
C LEU A 255 36.09 -24.76 10.08
N GLN A 256 35.32 -25.74 9.65
CA GLN A 256 35.04 -26.00 8.24
C GLN A 256 34.24 -24.82 7.64
N LEU A 257 34.64 -24.35 6.47
CA LEU A 257 34.08 -23.14 5.86
C LEU A 257 32.59 -23.32 5.53
N SER A 258 32.18 -24.51 5.06
CA SER A 258 30.78 -24.85 4.77
C SER A 258 29.85 -24.67 5.98
N SER A 259 30.34 -24.84 7.21
CA SER A 259 29.57 -24.64 8.44
C SER A 259 29.14 -23.18 8.67
N LEU A 260 29.79 -22.23 7.97
CA LEU A 260 29.45 -20.80 8.00
C LEU A 260 28.43 -20.40 6.93
N ASN A 261 28.03 -21.33 6.07
CA ASN A 261 26.99 -21.13 5.08
C ASN A 261 25.60 -21.17 5.72
N THR A 262 25.16 -20.05 6.29
CA THR A 262 23.88 -19.94 6.99
C THR A 262 23.04 -18.77 6.49
N ALA A 263 21.74 -19.00 6.40
CA ALA A 263 20.76 -17.95 6.08
C ALA A 263 20.31 -17.12 7.31
N ARG A 264 20.83 -17.41 8.52
CA ARG A 264 20.43 -16.73 9.75
C ARG A 264 20.85 -15.27 9.75
N LYS A 265 19.88 -14.35 9.73
CA LYS A 265 20.15 -12.90 9.74
C LYS A 265 20.92 -12.43 10.99
N ALA A 266 20.66 -13.03 12.14
CA ALA A 266 21.31 -12.69 13.42
C ALA A 266 22.78 -13.20 13.54
N GLY A 267 23.31 -13.80 12.46
CA GLY A 267 24.64 -14.44 12.50
C GLY A 267 24.64 -15.75 13.28
N ILE A 268 25.81 -16.38 13.30
CA ILE A 268 26.06 -17.61 14.08
C ILE A 268 27.27 -17.43 14.99
N ARG A 269 27.31 -18.19 16.08
CA ARG A 269 28.47 -18.19 16.95
C ARG A 269 29.54 -19.11 16.36
N ALA A 270 30.62 -18.55 15.88
CA ALA A 270 31.76 -19.27 15.33
C ALA A 270 32.79 -19.64 16.42
N LEU A 271 32.92 -18.78 17.43
CA LEU A 271 33.85 -18.97 18.53
C LEU A 271 33.19 -18.54 19.85
N THR A 272 33.39 -19.33 20.90
CA THR A 272 33.07 -18.92 22.28
C THR A 272 34.29 -18.22 22.83
N LEU A 273 34.12 -17.00 23.27
CA LEU A 273 35.18 -16.18 23.87
C LEU A 273 34.95 -16.16 25.38
N ASP A 274 36.03 -16.37 26.14
CA ASP A 274 36.04 -16.16 27.58
C ASP A 274 36.18 -14.69 27.90
N GLU A 275 35.72 -14.28 29.09
CA GLU A 275 35.89 -12.90 29.53
C GLU A 275 37.37 -12.54 29.66
N GLY A 276 37.82 -11.51 28.95
CA GLY A 276 39.21 -11.03 28.90
C GLY A 276 39.54 -10.42 27.56
#